data_55824bcbb95ea69ec162458f46e1f7fe
#
_entry.id   55824bcbb95ea69ec162458f46e1f7fe
#
_cell.length_a   1.000
_cell.length_b   1.000
_cell.length_c   1.000
_cell.angle_alpha   90.00
_cell.angle_beta   90.00
_cell.angle_gamma   90.00
#
_symmetry.space_group_name_H-M   'P 1'
#
loop_
_entity.id
_entity.type
_entity.pdbx_description
1 polymer ?
#
loop_
_entity_poly.entity_id
_entity_poly.type
_entity_poly.pdbx_seq_one_letter_code
_entity_poly.pdbx_strand_id
1 'polypeptide(L)'
;HVLYVGTENYICINSKVSEADQKASEKFLEWLFNSESGKAYCNGILGMIPPFSTFGEDERPDNPLVQDMLSYMNDDSLYSIPWDFSTFPSQEFKNQLGSYLLEYAQGNMTWDDVVKQTTDCWASEKALLAQ
;
A
#
# COMPACT_ATOMS: atom_id res chain seq x y z
N HIS A 1 -12.79 1.25 16.13
CA HIS A 1 -11.64 1.76 15.39
C HIS A 1 -11.32 0.80 14.25
N VAL A 2 -10.87 1.31 13.12
CA VAL A 2 -10.63 0.56 11.88
C VAL A 2 -9.27 0.94 11.33
N LEU A 3 -8.50 -0.04 10.87
CA LEU A 3 -7.28 0.19 10.12
C LEU A 3 -7.51 -0.21 8.64
N TYR A 4 -7.23 0.71 7.74
CA TYR A 4 -7.20 0.42 6.31
C TYR A 4 -5.83 -0.14 5.93
N VAL A 5 -5.79 -1.33 5.37
CA VAL A 5 -4.56 -2.03 4.99
C VAL A 5 -4.66 -2.49 3.54
N GLY A 6 -3.62 -2.27 2.76
CA GLY A 6 -3.54 -2.74 1.38
C GLY A 6 -2.12 -3.03 0.94
N THR A 7 -1.97 -3.93 -0.01
CA THR A 7 -0.69 -4.20 -0.65
C THR A 7 -0.53 -3.26 -1.84
N GLU A 8 0.50 -2.44 -1.84
CA GLU A 8 0.77 -1.49 -2.92
C GLU A 8 1.77 -2.01 -3.95
N ASN A 9 2.72 -2.82 -3.51
CA ASN A 9 3.80 -3.30 -4.37
C ASN A 9 3.64 -4.79 -4.65
N TYR A 10 3.56 -5.13 -5.92
CA TYR A 10 3.48 -6.50 -6.41
C TYR A 10 4.73 -6.82 -7.22
N ILE A 11 5.32 -7.97 -6.96
CA ILE A 11 6.47 -8.47 -7.70
C ILE A 11 6.04 -9.70 -8.48
N CYS A 12 6.29 -9.70 -9.79
CA CYS A 12 5.96 -10.81 -10.67
C CYS A 12 7.19 -11.22 -11.49
N ILE A 13 7.32 -12.51 -11.75
CA ILE A 13 8.32 -13.03 -12.69
C ILE A 13 7.69 -13.10 -14.09
N ASN A 14 8.36 -12.53 -15.08
CA ASN A 14 7.88 -12.58 -16.45
C ASN A 14 7.98 -14.02 -17.00
N SER A 15 6.85 -14.66 -17.23
CA SER A 15 6.77 -16.02 -17.76
C SER A 15 7.16 -16.16 -19.24
N LYS A 16 7.40 -15.04 -19.94
CA LYS A 16 7.76 -15.04 -21.36
C LYS A 16 9.26 -14.91 -21.63
N VAL A 17 10.09 -14.79 -20.59
CA VAL A 17 11.54 -14.80 -20.71
C VAL A 17 12.09 -16.23 -20.68
N SER A 18 13.40 -16.41 -20.93
CA SER A 18 14.01 -17.73 -20.90
C SER A 18 13.88 -18.39 -19.51
N GLU A 19 13.89 -19.72 -19.47
CA GLU A 19 13.86 -20.48 -18.22
C GLU A 19 15.04 -20.11 -17.29
N ALA A 20 16.19 -19.81 -17.87
CA ALA A 20 17.36 -19.36 -17.12
C ALA A 20 17.12 -18.01 -16.42
N ASP A 21 16.48 -17.07 -17.10
CA ASP A 21 16.13 -15.75 -16.54
C ASP A 21 15.03 -15.87 -15.48
N GLN A 22 14.06 -16.75 -15.69
CA GLN A 22 13.03 -17.02 -14.66
C GLN A 22 13.67 -17.56 -13.39
N LYS A 23 14.54 -18.57 -13.49
CA LYS A 23 15.27 -19.15 -12.36
C LYS A 23 16.21 -18.14 -11.68
N ALA A 24 16.83 -17.25 -12.43
CA ALA A 24 17.63 -16.17 -11.87
C ALA A 24 16.75 -15.19 -11.04
N SER A 25 15.59 -14.84 -11.57
CA SER A 25 14.61 -13.99 -10.87
C SER A 25 14.07 -14.65 -9.59
N GLU A 26 13.75 -15.95 -9.65
CA GLU A 26 13.33 -16.73 -8.48
C GLU A 26 14.41 -16.70 -7.38
N LYS A 27 15.67 -16.97 -7.75
CA LYS A 27 16.79 -16.92 -6.80
C LYS A 27 17.00 -15.54 -6.21
N PHE A 28 16.81 -14.48 -6.99
CA PHE A 28 16.89 -13.13 -6.48
C PHE A 28 15.79 -12.85 -5.43
N LEU A 29 14.53 -13.24 -5.70
CA LEU A 29 13.43 -13.08 -4.76
C LEU A 29 13.61 -13.94 -3.51
N GLU A 30 14.10 -15.18 -3.67
CA GLU A 30 14.45 -16.05 -2.55
C GLU A 30 15.51 -15.40 -1.66
N TRP A 31 16.57 -14.85 -2.26
CA TRP A 31 17.59 -14.11 -1.51
C TRP A 31 17.00 -12.89 -0.82
N LEU A 32 16.21 -12.08 -1.55
CA LEU A 32 15.67 -10.81 -1.05
C LEU A 32 14.79 -11.00 0.19
N PHE A 33 13.95 -12.05 0.20
CA PHE A 33 12.95 -12.24 1.25
C PHE A 33 13.33 -13.31 2.30
N ASN A 34 14.39 -14.09 2.09
CA ASN A 34 14.78 -15.16 3.02
C ASN A 34 16.18 -15.00 3.60
N SER A 35 17.09 -14.26 2.95
CA SER A 35 18.42 -14.05 3.50
C SER A 35 18.46 -12.87 4.47
N GLU A 36 19.35 -12.92 5.45
CA GLU A 36 19.59 -11.83 6.40
C GLU A 36 19.89 -10.51 5.70
N SER A 37 20.78 -10.51 4.70
CA SER A 37 21.13 -9.31 3.94
C SER A 37 19.99 -8.78 3.07
N GLY A 38 19.20 -9.66 2.45
CA GLY A 38 18.03 -9.27 1.67
C GLY A 38 16.96 -8.64 2.55
N LYS A 39 16.64 -9.24 3.68
CA LYS A 39 15.70 -8.71 4.66
C LYS A 39 16.16 -7.35 5.22
N ALA A 40 17.42 -7.22 5.58
CA ALA A 40 17.97 -5.93 6.02
C ALA A 40 17.86 -4.85 4.93
N TYR A 41 18.02 -5.22 3.68
CA TYR A 41 17.81 -4.31 2.54
C TYR A 41 16.34 -3.89 2.40
N CYS A 42 15.41 -4.84 2.49
CA CYS A 42 13.97 -4.55 2.44
C CYS A 42 13.56 -3.57 3.55
N ASN A 43 13.96 -3.83 4.77
CA ASN A 43 13.55 -3.04 5.93
C ASN A 43 14.26 -1.69 6.01
N GLY A 44 15.59 -1.68 5.82
CA GLY A 44 16.41 -0.49 6.05
C GLY A 44 16.42 0.46 4.86
N ILE A 45 16.62 -0.05 3.64
CA ILE A 45 16.80 0.80 2.45
C ILE A 45 15.47 1.03 1.72
N LEU A 46 14.70 -0.03 1.52
CA LEU A 46 13.42 0.08 0.81
C LEU A 46 12.28 0.52 1.74
N GLY A 47 12.45 0.45 3.05
CA GLY A 47 11.39 0.78 4.01
C GLY A 47 10.12 -0.06 3.85
N MET A 48 10.25 -1.26 3.30
CA MET A 48 9.13 -2.17 3.07
C MET A 48 8.70 -2.83 4.37
N ILE A 49 7.41 -3.12 4.45
CA ILE A 49 6.82 -3.96 5.49
C ILE A 49 6.33 -5.24 4.80
N PRO A 50 7.21 -6.21 4.56
CA PRO A 50 6.82 -7.42 3.82
C PRO A 50 5.81 -8.23 4.63
N PRO A 51 4.69 -8.68 4.00
CA PRO A 51 3.66 -9.45 4.69
C PRO A 51 4.01 -10.95 4.80
N PHE A 52 5.30 -11.28 4.74
CA PHE A 52 5.77 -12.67 4.73
C PHE A 52 6.08 -13.16 6.13
N SER A 53 5.71 -14.40 6.43
CA SER A 53 6.00 -15.09 7.70
C SER A 53 7.49 -15.36 7.93
N THR A 54 8.33 -15.16 6.92
CA THR A 54 9.79 -15.26 7.02
C THR A 54 10.44 -14.07 7.72
N PHE A 55 9.68 -12.97 7.94
CA PHE A 55 10.17 -11.79 8.67
C PHE A 55 9.75 -11.87 10.14
N GLY A 56 10.73 -11.93 11.04
CA GLY A 56 10.54 -11.85 12.48
C GLY A 56 10.19 -10.42 12.94
N GLU A 57 9.83 -10.29 14.22
CA GLU A 57 9.49 -8.97 14.79
C GLU A 57 10.70 -8.03 14.83
N ASP A 58 11.88 -8.56 15.08
CA ASP A 58 13.16 -7.85 15.10
C ASP A 58 13.69 -7.49 13.68
N GLU A 59 13.11 -8.09 12.66
CA GLU A 59 13.42 -7.82 11.25
C GLU A 59 12.45 -6.81 10.61
N ARG A 60 11.69 -6.05 11.40
CA ARG A 60 10.73 -5.04 10.92
C ARG A 60 11.35 -3.65 10.96
N PRO A 61 10.91 -2.70 10.09
CA PRO A 61 11.45 -1.34 10.10
C PRO A 61 11.30 -0.67 11.46
N ASP A 62 12.36 -0.06 11.96
CA ASP A 62 12.36 0.75 13.18
C ASP A 62 11.80 2.16 12.88
N ASN A 63 10.54 2.21 12.51
CA ASN A 63 9.80 3.43 12.24
C ASN A 63 8.60 3.49 13.19
N PRO A 64 8.42 4.56 13.99
CA PRO A 64 7.30 4.66 14.93
C PRO A 64 5.93 4.44 14.31
N LEU A 65 5.68 4.94 13.10
CA LEU A 65 4.41 4.74 12.40
C LEU A 65 4.19 3.27 12.02
N VAL A 66 5.26 2.56 11.65
CA VAL A 66 5.20 1.12 11.37
C VAL A 66 4.91 0.33 12.64
N GLN A 67 5.55 0.67 13.74
CA GLN A 67 5.31 0.01 15.04
C GLN A 67 3.86 0.23 15.51
N ASP A 68 3.34 1.44 15.40
CA ASP A 68 1.93 1.75 15.70
C ASP A 68 0.99 0.94 14.79
N MET A 69 1.22 0.92 13.49
CA MET A 69 0.42 0.13 12.55
C MET A 69 0.42 -1.36 12.91
N LEU A 70 1.57 -1.94 13.21
CA LEU A 70 1.69 -3.34 13.61
C LEU A 70 1.00 -3.61 14.94
N SER A 71 1.07 -2.68 15.90
CA SER A 71 0.32 -2.74 17.16
C SER A 71 -1.19 -2.80 16.90
N TYR A 72 -1.70 -1.94 16.02
CA TYR A 72 -3.11 -1.94 15.61
C TYR A 72 -3.51 -3.25 14.90
N MET A 73 -2.65 -3.80 14.06
CA MET A 73 -2.92 -5.07 13.36
C MET A 73 -2.97 -6.28 14.30
N ASN A 74 -2.28 -6.22 15.42
CA ASN A 74 -2.23 -7.29 16.44
C ASN A 74 -3.27 -7.09 17.56
N ASP A 75 -4.08 -6.07 17.52
CA ASP A 75 -5.13 -5.79 18.50
C ASP A 75 -6.46 -6.45 18.07
N ASP A 76 -6.83 -7.53 18.73
CA ASP A 76 -8.06 -8.29 18.46
C ASP A 76 -9.36 -7.46 18.67
N SER A 77 -9.29 -6.31 19.34
CA SER A 77 -10.42 -5.39 19.50
C SER A 77 -10.67 -4.51 18.27
N LEU A 78 -9.74 -4.51 17.33
CA LEU A 78 -9.77 -3.75 16.09
C LEU A 78 -9.98 -4.69 14.91
N TYR A 79 -10.45 -4.14 13.80
CA TYR A 79 -10.52 -4.89 12.55
C TYR A 79 -9.92 -4.08 11.41
N SER A 80 -9.29 -4.79 10.49
CA SER A 80 -8.74 -4.20 9.27
C SER A 80 -9.77 -4.29 8.14
N ILE A 81 -9.82 -3.24 7.34
CA ILE A 81 -10.56 -3.22 6.09
C ILE A 81 -9.53 -3.21 4.95
N PRO A 82 -9.67 -4.11 3.96
CA PRO A 82 -8.79 -4.08 2.82
C PRO A 82 -8.93 -2.78 2.03
N TRP A 83 -7.81 -2.16 1.72
CA TRP A 83 -7.77 -1.01 0.84
C TRP A 83 -7.81 -1.49 -0.61
N ASP A 84 -8.98 -1.54 -1.19
CA ASP A 84 -9.18 -2.05 -2.54
C ASP A 84 -9.02 -0.94 -3.58
N PHE A 85 -7.78 -0.73 -4.01
CA PHE A 85 -7.45 0.26 -5.04
C PHE A 85 -8.08 -0.05 -6.41
N SER A 86 -8.46 -1.30 -6.65
CA SER A 86 -9.10 -1.71 -7.91
C SER A 86 -10.52 -1.16 -8.06
N THR A 87 -11.15 -0.76 -6.95
CA THR A 87 -12.48 -0.15 -6.97
C THR A 87 -12.44 1.34 -7.32
N PHE A 88 -11.29 1.99 -7.21
CA PHE A 88 -11.15 3.41 -7.52
C PHE A 88 -11.31 3.65 -9.02
N PRO A 89 -12.04 4.68 -9.42
CA PRO A 89 -12.36 4.90 -10.83
C PRO A 89 -11.11 5.25 -11.65
N SER A 90 -10.14 5.99 -11.09
CA SER A 90 -8.97 6.42 -11.82
C SER A 90 -7.82 6.84 -10.90
N GLN A 91 -6.64 7.06 -11.47
CA GLN A 91 -5.53 7.69 -10.76
C GLN A 91 -5.83 9.18 -10.50
N GLU A 92 -6.55 9.84 -11.42
CA GLU A 92 -6.96 11.24 -11.23
C GLU A 92 -7.86 11.39 -10.00
N PHE A 93 -8.81 10.49 -9.79
CA PHE A 93 -9.61 10.49 -8.56
C PHE A 93 -8.73 10.43 -7.29
N LYS A 94 -7.71 9.58 -7.27
CA LYS A 94 -6.80 9.48 -6.11
C LYS A 94 -6.06 10.78 -5.86
N ASN A 95 -5.58 11.43 -6.92
CA ASN A 95 -4.87 12.71 -6.85
C ASN A 95 -5.79 13.81 -6.30
N GLN A 96 -7.01 13.90 -6.81
CA GLN A 96 -8.01 14.88 -6.37
C GLN A 96 -8.40 14.67 -4.90
N LEU A 97 -8.67 13.42 -4.49
CA LEU A 97 -8.95 13.09 -3.08
C LEU A 97 -7.80 13.55 -2.17
N GLY A 98 -6.56 13.25 -2.56
CA GLY A 98 -5.37 13.70 -1.82
C GLY A 98 -5.31 15.22 -1.69
N SER A 99 -5.63 15.96 -2.76
CA SER A 99 -5.67 17.42 -2.76
C SER A 99 -6.76 17.96 -1.83
N TYR A 100 -7.97 17.40 -1.86
CA TYR A 100 -9.07 17.82 -0.97
C TYR A 100 -8.73 17.59 0.52
N LEU A 101 -8.12 16.45 0.82
CA LEU A 101 -7.66 16.16 2.20
C LEU A 101 -6.57 17.12 2.65
N LEU A 102 -5.65 17.51 1.76
CA LEU A 102 -4.62 18.49 2.06
C LEU A 102 -5.21 19.87 2.33
N GLU A 103 -6.14 20.35 1.50
CA GLU A 103 -6.84 21.63 1.70
C GLU A 103 -7.62 21.64 3.02
N TYR A 104 -8.26 20.52 3.37
CA TYR A 104 -8.90 20.37 4.68
C TYR A 104 -7.88 20.46 5.83
N ALA A 105 -6.76 19.75 5.73
CA ALA A 105 -5.73 19.77 6.77
C ALA A 105 -5.10 21.14 6.96
N GLN A 106 -5.04 21.96 5.91
CA GLN A 106 -4.56 23.34 5.93
C GLN A 106 -5.62 24.34 6.41
N GLY A 107 -6.87 23.91 6.61
CA GLY A 107 -7.97 24.78 7.02
C GLY A 107 -8.60 25.60 5.88
N ASN A 108 -8.28 25.29 4.62
CA ASN A 108 -8.81 25.98 3.44
C ASN A 108 -10.13 25.39 2.94
N MET A 109 -10.53 24.20 3.44
CA MET A 109 -11.74 23.49 3.02
C MET A 109 -12.44 22.90 4.25
N THR A 110 -13.76 22.85 4.24
CA THR A 110 -14.55 22.17 5.27
C THR A 110 -14.63 20.67 4.99
N TRP A 111 -14.91 19.86 6.01
CA TRP A 111 -15.12 18.41 5.81
C TRP A 111 -16.30 18.11 4.88
N ASP A 112 -17.38 18.89 4.97
CA ASP A 112 -18.55 18.74 4.10
C ASP A 112 -18.18 18.99 2.63
N ASP A 113 -17.30 19.97 2.36
CA ASP A 113 -16.79 20.23 1.01
C ASP A 113 -15.92 19.07 0.52
N VAL A 114 -15.07 18.48 1.37
CA VAL A 114 -14.28 17.29 1.03
C VAL A 114 -15.20 16.14 0.61
N VAL A 115 -16.21 15.84 1.42
CA VAL A 115 -17.17 14.77 1.14
C VAL A 115 -17.90 15.03 -0.18
N LYS A 116 -18.40 16.25 -0.37
CA LYS A 116 -19.12 16.63 -1.59
C LYS A 116 -18.23 16.50 -2.82
N GLN A 117 -17.05 17.12 -2.81
CA GLN A 117 -16.14 17.11 -3.96
C GLN A 117 -15.62 15.71 -4.29
N THR A 118 -15.35 14.89 -3.27
CA THR A 118 -14.96 13.50 -3.46
C THR A 118 -16.07 12.69 -4.13
N THR A 119 -17.31 12.87 -3.71
CA THR A 119 -18.48 12.18 -4.30
C THR A 119 -18.71 12.60 -5.74
N ASP A 120 -18.64 13.89 -6.02
CA ASP A 120 -18.81 14.44 -7.37
C ASP A 120 -17.67 13.96 -8.30
N CYS A 121 -16.43 13.98 -7.83
CA CYS A 121 -15.27 13.50 -8.57
C CYS A 121 -15.39 11.99 -8.87
N TRP A 122 -15.78 11.18 -7.89
CA TRP A 122 -16.03 9.75 -8.09
C TRP A 122 -17.05 9.50 -9.19
N ALA A 123 -18.18 10.20 -9.15
CA ALA A 123 -19.23 10.06 -10.15
C ALA A 123 -18.75 10.43 -11.56
N SER A 124 -18.00 11.53 -11.68
CA SER A 124 -17.45 12.01 -12.95
C SER A 124 -16.46 11.00 -13.55
N GLU A 125 -15.51 10.54 -12.74
CA GLU A 125 -14.49 9.60 -13.18
C GLU A 125 -15.09 8.23 -13.55
N LYS A 126 -16.10 7.77 -12.81
CA LYS A 126 -16.85 6.55 -13.17
C LYS A 126 -17.58 6.70 -14.51
N ALA A 127 -18.13 7.86 -14.80
CA ALA A 127 -18.82 8.10 -16.07
C ALA A 127 -17.87 8.08 -17.27
N LEU A 128 -16.61 8.49 -17.09
CA LEU A 128 -15.58 8.42 -18.15
C LEU A 128 -15.19 6.98 -18.49
N LEU A 129 -15.21 6.07 -17.52
CA LEU A 129 -14.89 4.65 -17.75
C LEU A 129 -16.02 3.89 -18.45
N ALA A 130 -17.21 4.44 -18.51
CA ALA A 130 -18.37 3.81 -19.15
C ALA A 130 -18.51 4.17 -20.64
N GLN A 131 -17.61 4.98 -21.18
CA GLN A 131 -17.55 5.39 -22.59
C GLN A 131 -16.58 4.52 -23.38
#